data_e2f587bb38c69b8f0b93ef99789d276d
#
_entry.id   e2f587bb38c69b8f0b93ef99789d276d
#
_cell.length_a   1.000
_cell.length_b   1.000
_cell.length_c   1.000
_cell.angle_alpha   90.00
_cell.angle_beta   90.00
_cell.angle_gamma   90.00
#
_symmetry.space_group_name_H-M   'P 1'
#
loop_
_entity.id
_entity.type
_entity.pdbx_description
1 polymer ?
#
loop_
_entity_poly.entity_id
_entity_poly.type
_entity_poly.pdbx_seq_one_letter_code
_entity_poly.pdbx_strand_id
1 'polypeptide(L)' 'MTEKDLEIQSLRRALKLTEEMYDNQLAINEKLYSSIELLESENAALKGEIEKIGRMNDGKE' A
#
# COMPACT_ATOMS: atom_id res chain seq x y z
N MET A 1 23.09 -28.29 26.17
CA MET A 1 23.04 -27.07 25.36
C MET A 1 23.97 -26.02 25.89
N THR A 2 24.79 -25.45 25.04
CA THR A 2 25.67 -24.36 25.42
C THR A 2 24.97 -23.02 25.24
N GLU A 3 25.56 -21.98 25.80
CA GLU A 3 25.05 -20.62 25.61
C GLU A 3 25.05 -20.24 24.13
N LYS A 4 26.05 -20.67 23.38
CA LYS A 4 26.13 -20.41 21.94
C LYS A 4 24.98 -21.06 21.20
N ASP A 5 24.59 -22.26 21.57
CA ASP A 5 23.48 -22.96 20.95
C ASP A 5 22.16 -22.20 21.18
N LEU A 6 21.98 -21.68 22.38
CA LEU A 6 20.80 -20.89 22.71
C LEU A 6 20.78 -19.56 21.93
N GLU A 7 21.94 -18.93 21.80
CA GLU A 7 22.06 -17.70 21.02
C GLU A 7 21.70 -17.95 19.55
N ILE A 8 22.22 -19.05 18.98
CA ILE A 8 21.94 -19.42 17.60
C ILE A 8 20.43 -19.62 17.40
N GLN A 9 19.80 -20.34 18.32
CA GLN A 9 18.36 -20.57 18.25
C GLN A 9 17.57 -19.27 18.31
N SER A 10 17.96 -18.37 19.22
CA SER A 10 17.32 -17.06 19.35
C SER A 10 17.46 -16.23 18.09
N LEU A 11 18.67 -16.23 17.51
CA LEU A 11 18.94 -15.49 16.28
C LEU A 11 18.15 -16.04 15.10
N ARG A 12 18.04 -17.36 15.00
CA ARG A 12 17.25 -18.00 13.93
C ARG A 12 15.79 -17.65 14.04
N ARG A 13 15.24 -17.63 15.25
CA ARG A 13 13.85 -17.23 15.49
C ARG A 13 13.63 -15.78 15.11
N ALA A 14 14.54 -14.91 15.52
CA ALA A 14 14.47 -13.50 15.23
C ALA A 14 14.53 -13.26 13.71
N LEU A 15 15.42 -13.97 13.02
CA LEU A 15 15.54 -13.86 11.57
C LEU A 15 14.25 -14.32 10.88
N LYS A 16 13.72 -15.45 11.27
CA LYS A 16 12.50 -15.98 10.70
C LYS A 16 11.33 -15.02 10.89
N LEU A 17 11.21 -14.47 12.09
CA LEU A 17 10.15 -13.50 12.37
C LEU A 17 10.31 -12.24 11.53
N THR A 18 11.54 -11.77 11.39
CA THR A 18 11.84 -10.59 10.57
C THR A 18 11.49 -10.84 9.10
N GLU A 19 11.80 -12.04 8.60
CA GLU A 19 11.44 -12.41 7.23
C GLU A 19 9.93 -12.43 7.02
N GLU A 20 9.20 -12.99 7.98
CA GLU A 20 7.72 -13.01 7.92
C GLU A 20 7.15 -11.61 7.95
N MET A 21 7.69 -10.74 8.77
CA MET A 21 7.26 -9.34 8.85
C MET A 21 7.54 -8.60 7.55
N TYR A 22 8.69 -8.88 6.96
CA TYR A 22 9.06 -8.28 5.68
C TYR A 22 8.10 -8.71 4.57
N ASP A 23 7.82 -10.01 4.49
CA ASP A 23 6.88 -10.54 3.50
C ASP A 23 5.48 -9.94 3.67
N ASN A 24 5.03 -9.82 4.91
CA ASN A 24 3.74 -9.20 5.21
C ASN A 24 3.74 -7.73 4.77
N GLN A 25 4.83 -7.02 5.00
CA GLN A 25 4.94 -5.62 4.61
C GLN A 25 4.91 -5.47 3.09
N LEU A 26 5.56 -6.35 2.37
CA LEU A 26 5.51 -6.35 0.90
C LEU A 26 4.09 -6.55 0.39
N ALA A 27 3.35 -7.48 0.99
CA ALA A 27 1.96 -7.73 0.61
C ALA A 27 1.09 -6.50 0.87
N ILE A 28 1.28 -5.85 2.01
CA ILE A 28 0.56 -4.64 2.37
C ILE A 28 0.89 -3.53 1.37
N ASN A 29 2.16 -3.37 1.02
CA ASN A 29 2.59 -2.35 0.07
C ASN A 29 1.96 -2.56 -1.30
N GLU A 30 1.88 -3.79 -1.77
CA GLU A 30 1.23 -4.11 -3.04
C GLU A 30 -0.24 -3.69 -3.04
N LYS A 31 -0.94 -3.97 -1.95
CA LYS A 31 -2.34 -3.58 -1.79
C LYS A 31 -2.50 -2.06 -1.76
N LEU A 32 -1.58 -1.38 -1.08
CA LEU A 32 -1.60 0.08 -1.00
C LEU A 32 -1.37 0.70 -2.38
N TYR A 33 -0.43 0.21 -3.14
CA TYR A 33 -0.18 0.70 -4.50
C TYR A 33 -1.39 0.51 -5.39
N SER A 34 -2.04 -0.65 -5.31
CA SER A 34 -3.27 -0.91 -6.08
C SER A 34 -4.37 0.07 -5.69
N SER A 35 -4.52 0.34 -4.39
CA SER A 35 -5.50 1.30 -3.90
C SER A 35 -5.21 2.72 -4.39
N ILE A 36 -3.94 3.11 -4.39
CA ILE A 36 -3.50 4.41 -4.87
C ILE A 36 -3.86 4.58 -6.35
N GLU A 37 -3.56 3.56 -7.17
CA GLU A 37 -3.88 3.60 -8.59
C GLU A 37 -5.38 3.75 -8.82
N LEU A 38 -6.18 3.00 -8.06
CA LEU A 38 -7.63 3.09 -8.17
C LEU A 38 -8.14 4.48 -7.79
N LEU A 39 -7.65 5.02 -6.67
CA LEU A 39 -8.02 6.34 -6.21
C LEU A 39 -7.61 7.44 -7.19
N GLU A 40 -6.44 7.33 -7.78
CA GLU A 40 -5.98 8.27 -8.79
C GLU A 40 -6.89 8.26 -10.01
N SER A 41 -7.31 7.06 -10.45
CA SER A 41 -8.25 6.91 -11.57
C SER A 41 -9.61 7.52 -11.24
N GLU A 42 -10.12 7.25 -10.04
CA GLU A 42 -11.41 7.81 -9.60
C GLU A 42 -11.34 9.33 -9.49
N ASN A 43 -10.24 9.84 -8.95
CA ASN A 43 -10.04 11.28 -8.83
C ASN A 43 -9.99 11.96 -10.19
N ALA A 44 -9.31 11.36 -11.15
CA ALA A 44 -9.23 11.89 -12.50
C ALA A 44 -10.63 11.91 -13.15
N ALA A 45 -11.40 10.85 -12.97
CA ALA A 45 -12.76 10.78 -13.50
C ALA A 45 -13.68 11.83 -12.87
N LEU A 46 -13.61 11.97 -11.55
CA LEU A 46 -14.41 12.96 -10.82
C LEU A 46 -14.04 14.39 -11.23
N LYS A 47 -12.76 14.65 -11.38
CA LYS A 47 -12.28 15.94 -11.83
C LYS A 47 -12.81 16.27 -13.22
N GLY A 48 -12.80 15.29 -14.11
CA GLY A 48 -13.38 15.44 -15.44
C GLY A 48 -14.87 15.74 -15.39
N GLU A 49 -15.62 15.08 -14.51
CA GLU A 49 -17.05 15.33 -14.34
C GLU A 49 -17.31 16.73 -13.80
N ILE A 50 -16.52 17.18 -12.84
CA ILE A 50 -16.65 18.52 -12.27
C ILE A 50 -16.42 19.58 -13.35
N GLU A 51 -15.39 19.41 -14.16
CA GLU A 51 -15.10 20.31 -15.27
C GLU A 51 -16.23 20.35 -16.28
N LYS A 52 -16.82 19.20 -16.58
CA LYS A 52 -17.93 19.06 -17.50
C LYS A 52 -19.17 19.80 -16.98
N ILE A 53 -19.47 19.64 -15.69
CA ILE A 53 -20.59 20.32 -15.04
C ILE A 53 -20.37 21.84 -15.05
N GLY A 54 -19.15 22.28 -14.77
CA GLY A 54 -18.79 23.68 -14.80
C GLY A 54 -19.02 24.30 -16.18
N ARG A 55 -18.62 23.59 -17.25
CA ARG A 55 -18.84 24.05 -18.61
C ARG A 55 -20.32 24.12 -18.96
N MET A 56 -21.11 23.15 -18.50
CA MET A 56 -22.55 23.14 -18.72
C MET A 56 -23.23 24.32 -18.05
N ASN A 57 -22.81 24.65 -16.84
CA ASN A 57 -23.36 25.79 -16.11
C ASN A 57 -22.99 27.12 -16.77
N ASP A 58 -21.75 27.24 -17.21
CA ASP A 58 -21.28 28.44 -17.91
C ASP A 58 -22.06 28.62 -19.23
N GLY A 59 -22.37 27.52 -19.90
CA GLY A 59 -23.14 27.57 -21.16
C GLY A 59 -24.58 27.96 -21.01
N LYS A 60 -25.13 27.96 -19.80
CA LYS A 60 -26.52 28.31 -19.55
C LYS A 60 -26.76 29.80 -19.30
N GLU A 61 -25.74 30.53 -19.17
CA GLU A 61 -25.82 31.99 -19.03
C GLU A 61 -26.14 32.65 -20.40
#